data_1cc55200bffb51e46f53360bc6ea4622
#
_entry.id   1cc55200bffb51e46f53360bc6ea4622
#
_cell.length_a   1.000
_cell.length_b   1.000
_cell.length_c   1.000
_cell.angle_alpha   90.00
_cell.angle_beta   90.00
_cell.angle_gamma   90.00
#
_symmetry.space_group_name_H-M   'P 1'
#
loop_
_entity.id
_entity.type
_entity.pdbx_description
1 polymer ?
#
loop_
_entity_poly.entity_id
_entity_poly.type
_entity_poly.pdbx_seq_one_letter_code
_entity_poly.pdbx_strand_id
1 'polypeptide(L)'
;MQLKPLSIIALLIFSGILFAQNSRKYSTVERLQPEHLRAVNTDRLRHQQSRRQLNLIKDYKDFRAIMHVHAEDSAHTGGTRPELLAACKRTGIDVVMLTNHWRPPVDFINDSWRGMHDGVLFIPGTEFEGFLAYPKKSIIKIPYKGTEEFTKLVTKNGGDIFLSHIEERADWPTAKLTGMEIYNHHADFKPEIEFLKWLQLTLSDPDGIEKFRQILKDFPQEMFGAQQDYLENYIAKWDADSQLHRVTGVAANDCHHNQVITVKVGAPDALELWLTGDKEPSFKINAKKAPRIPELTKGKSIGDVVAEFDVDPYDRSLSYVTTHILAKKQTENSIREALKKSHAYVAHDWLCDPTGFAFVAKNSARQVGIMGDEVRMIADLRLQIAAPAKGKIKLFRNGKVMQEIISDSLDFSVKEAGIYRAEIWLEVDGEWRPWIYANPIRVRT
;
A
#
# COMPACT_ATOMS: atom_id res chain seq x y z
N MET A 1 29.87 18.65 -21.67
CA MET A 1 30.07 18.45 -20.23
C MET A 1 28.76 17.89 -19.70
N GLN A 2 28.66 16.55 -19.66
CA GLN A 2 27.44 15.83 -19.31
C GLN A 2 27.33 15.72 -17.80
N LEU A 3 26.26 16.25 -17.25
CA LEU A 3 25.88 16.08 -15.83
C LEU A 3 25.34 14.66 -15.63
N LYS A 4 25.98 13.92 -14.74
CA LYS A 4 25.55 12.59 -14.29
C LYS A 4 24.29 12.73 -13.43
N PRO A 5 23.34 11.79 -13.47
CA PRO A 5 22.24 11.76 -12.52
C PRO A 5 22.78 11.31 -11.15
N LEU A 6 22.79 12.23 -10.18
CA LEU A 6 22.88 11.88 -8.78
C LEU A 6 21.60 11.15 -8.37
N SER A 7 21.77 10.06 -7.66
CA SER A 7 20.71 9.44 -6.87
C SER A 7 20.34 10.41 -5.76
N ILE A 8 19.25 11.12 -5.96
CA ILE A 8 18.86 12.25 -5.14
C ILE A 8 17.92 11.76 -4.06
N ILE A 9 18.45 11.58 -2.85
CA ILE A 9 17.70 12.06 -1.69
C ILE A 9 17.85 13.59 -1.74
N ALA A 10 17.05 14.24 -2.59
CA ALA A 10 17.00 15.67 -2.67
C ALA A 10 16.24 16.20 -1.46
N LEU A 11 16.96 16.85 -0.58
CA LEU A 11 16.42 17.72 0.45
C LEU A 11 15.70 18.90 -0.26
N LEU A 12 14.44 18.72 -0.59
CA LEU A 12 13.55 19.82 -0.95
C LEU A 12 12.91 20.34 0.34
N ILE A 13 13.48 21.43 0.85
CA ILE A 13 12.79 22.29 1.82
C ILE A 13 11.63 22.95 1.06
N PHE A 14 10.46 22.33 1.14
CA PHE A 14 9.21 22.99 0.80
C PHE A 14 8.62 23.57 2.08
N SER A 15 8.38 24.87 2.08
CA SER A 15 7.48 25.55 3.01
C SER A 15 6.05 25.01 2.80
N GLY A 16 5.80 23.81 3.30
CA GLY A 16 4.50 23.16 3.32
C GLY A 16 3.72 23.62 4.56
N ILE A 17 2.59 24.18 4.32
CA ILE A 17 1.51 24.42 5.27
C ILE A 17 1.37 23.19 6.16
N LEU A 18 1.53 23.38 7.47
CA LEU A 18 1.20 22.40 8.51
C LEU A 18 -0.30 22.06 8.40
N PHE A 19 -0.64 21.04 7.62
CA PHE A 19 -1.91 20.34 7.82
C PHE A 19 -1.73 19.40 9.00
N ALA A 20 -2.59 19.54 9.97
CA ALA A 20 -2.56 18.83 11.23
C ALA A 20 -2.47 17.31 11.01
N GLN A 21 -1.38 16.70 11.46
CA GLN A 21 -1.26 15.27 11.77
C GLN A 21 -2.21 14.95 12.94
N ASN A 22 -3.51 14.82 12.69
CA ASN A 22 -4.54 14.81 13.74
C ASN A 22 -5.05 13.41 14.09
N SER A 23 -4.34 12.32 13.74
CA SER A 23 -4.76 10.97 14.15
C SER A 23 -3.66 10.16 14.87
N ARG A 24 -2.41 10.56 14.76
CA ARG A 24 -1.26 9.85 15.38
C ARG A 24 -1.10 10.26 16.84
N LYS A 25 -1.17 9.30 17.75
CA LYS A 25 -0.87 9.50 19.18
C LYS A 25 0.63 9.37 19.45
N TYR A 26 1.30 8.48 18.73
CA TYR A 26 2.71 8.16 18.87
C TYR A 26 3.48 8.41 17.57
N SER A 27 4.72 8.88 17.67
CA SER A 27 5.68 8.89 16.55
C SER A 27 6.05 7.45 16.15
N THR A 28 6.63 7.26 14.96
CA THR A 28 7.13 5.94 14.54
C THR A 28 8.16 5.39 15.52
N VAL A 29 9.04 6.23 16.05
CA VAL A 29 10.06 5.82 17.04
C VAL A 29 9.43 5.35 18.35
N GLU A 30 8.37 6.01 18.82
CA GLU A 30 7.62 5.56 19.99
C GLU A 30 6.90 4.24 19.71
N ARG A 31 6.23 4.10 18.57
CA ARG A 31 5.57 2.86 18.16
C ARG A 31 6.52 1.66 18.06
N LEU A 32 7.81 1.90 17.83
CA LEU A 32 8.86 0.87 17.79
C LEU A 32 9.42 0.48 19.16
N GLN A 33 8.95 1.10 20.25
CA GLN A 33 9.35 0.62 21.57
C GLN A 33 8.68 -0.72 21.90
N PRO A 34 9.36 -1.63 22.63
CA PRO A 34 8.85 -2.98 22.89
C PRO A 34 7.47 -3.04 23.54
N GLU A 35 7.14 -2.09 24.40
CA GLU A 35 5.82 -1.98 25.04
C GLU A 35 4.71 -1.70 24.02
N HIS A 36 4.93 -0.76 23.08
CA HIS A 36 4.00 -0.42 22.03
C HIS A 36 3.83 -1.55 20.99
N LEU A 37 4.94 -2.15 20.54
CA LEU A 37 4.92 -3.30 19.64
C LEU A 37 4.11 -4.46 20.23
N ARG A 38 4.33 -4.76 21.52
CA ARG A 38 3.59 -5.82 22.23
C ARG A 38 2.10 -5.49 22.38
N ALA A 39 1.77 -4.23 22.69
CA ALA A 39 0.38 -3.79 22.80
C ALA A 39 -0.34 -3.91 21.46
N VAL A 40 0.27 -3.41 20.37
CA VAL A 40 -0.26 -3.54 19.00
C VAL A 40 -0.46 -5.01 18.61
N ASN A 41 0.52 -5.88 18.86
CA ASN A 41 0.42 -7.31 18.57
C ASN A 41 -0.76 -7.94 19.34
N THR A 42 -0.90 -7.64 20.63
CA THR A 42 -1.99 -8.15 21.48
C THR A 42 -3.36 -7.73 20.92
N ASP A 43 -3.51 -6.45 20.55
CA ASP A 43 -4.77 -5.93 20.02
C ASP A 43 -5.11 -6.50 18.64
N ARG A 44 -4.11 -6.66 17.75
CA ARG A 44 -4.29 -7.31 16.46
C ARG A 44 -4.78 -8.75 16.62
N LEU A 45 -4.15 -9.52 17.50
CA LEU A 45 -4.57 -10.92 17.79
C LEU A 45 -6.00 -10.95 18.34
N ARG A 46 -6.38 -10.01 19.21
CA ARG A 46 -7.75 -9.88 19.72
C ARG A 46 -8.75 -9.59 18.58
N HIS A 47 -8.45 -8.65 17.68
CA HIS A 47 -9.29 -8.36 16.52
C HIS A 47 -9.42 -9.58 15.63
N GLN A 48 -8.34 -10.28 15.34
CA GLN A 48 -8.34 -11.49 14.52
C GLN A 48 -9.16 -12.63 15.14
N GLN A 49 -9.07 -12.84 16.46
CA GLN A 49 -9.84 -13.85 17.17
C GLN A 49 -11.35 -13.52 17.26
N SER A 50 -11.69 -12.24 17.33
CA SER A 50 -13.08 -11.79 17.41
C SER A 50 -13.78 -11.66 16.06
N ARG A 51 -13.06 -11.97 14.95
CA ARG A 51 -13.59 -11.91 13.59
C ARG A 51 -14.83 -12.79 13.42
N ARG A 52 -15.80 -12.24 12.70
CA ARG A 52 -17.00 -12.98 12.25
C ARG A 52 -16.90 -13.30 10.77
N GLN A 53 -17.39 -14.47 10.37
CA GLN A 53 -17.56 -14.76 8.95
C GLN A 53 -18.82 -14.04 8.44
N LEU A 54 -18.65 -13.24 7.40
CA LEU A 54 -19.73 -12.52 6.73
C LEU A 54 -19.81 -12.96 5.27
N ASN A 55 -21.04 -13.01 4.74
CA ASN A 55 -21.31 -13.38 3.34
C ASN A 55 -22.51 -12.58 2.83
N LEU A 56 -22.39 -11.25 2.81
CA LEU A 56 -23.45 -10.36 2.32
C LEU A 56 -23.39 -10.15 0.81
N ILE A 57 -22.21 -10.26 0.20
CA ILE A 57 -22.00 -10.08 -1.25
C ILE A 57 -21.84 -11.47 -1.89
N LYS A 58 -22.97 -12.13 -2.21
CA LYS A 58 -23.00 -13.54 -2.62
C LYS A 58 -22.57 -13.80 -4.07
N ASP A 59 -22.75 -12.82 -4.96
CA ASP A 59 -22.51 -12.97 -6.40
C ASP A 59 -21.05 -12.79 -6.81
N TYR A 60 -20.20 -12.41 -5.88
CA TYR A 60 -18.79 -12.13 -6.08
C TYR A 60 -17.93 -12.88 -5.06
N LYS A 61 -16.74 -13.25 -5.49
CA LYS A 61 -15.66 -13.69 -4.61
C LYS A 61 -14.76 -12.51 -4.29
N ASP A 62 -14.23 -12.51 -3.10
CA ASP A 62 -13.26 -11.53 -2.63
C ASP A 62 -11.85 -12.05 -2.95
N PHE A 63 -11.17 -11.41 -3.91
CA PHE A 63 -9.81 -11.75 -4.32
C PHE A 63 -8.83 -10.73 -3.76
N ARG A 64 -7.87 -11.19 -3.00
CA ARG A 64 -6.81 -10.38 -2.43
C ARG A 64 -5.75 -10.11 -3.49
N ALA A 65 -5.52 -8.83 -3.85
CA ALA A 65 -4.65 -8.41 -4.94
C ALA A 65 -3.56 -7.45 -4.50
N ILE A 66 -2.38 -7.64 -5.07
CA ILE A 66 -1.28 -6.66 -5.04
C ILE A 66 -1.24 -5.94 -6.37
N MET A 67 -1.27 -4.60 -6.36
CA MET A 67 -1.38 -3.80 -7.59
C MET A 67 -0.15 -2.93 -7.90
N HIS A 68 0.79 -2.79 -6.97
CA HIS A 68 2.06 -2.10 -7.18
C HIS A 68 3.17 -2.95 -6.58
N VAL A 69 3.88 -3.67 -7.45
CA VAL A 69 4.91 -4.65 -7.05
C VAL A 69 5.91 -4.89 -8.17
N HIS A 70 7.17 -5.00 -7.80
CA HIS A 70 8.31 -5.19 -8.70
C HIS A 70 9.00 -6.52 -8.41
N ALA A 71 9.51 -7.17 -9.46
CA ALA A 71 10.33 -8.39 -9.35
C ALA A 71 11.24 -8.51 -10.57
N GLU A 72 12.56 -8.69 -10.34
CA GLU A 72 13.58 -8.90 -11.39
C GLU A 72 13.63 -7.79 -12.46
N ASP A 73 13.34 -6.54 -12.09
CA ASP A 73 13.23 -5.47 -13.08
C ASP A 73 14.41 -4.48 -13.08
N SER A 74 15.16 -4.41 -12.00
CA SER A 74 16.23 -3.42 -11.86
C SER A 74 17.26 -3.79 -10.79
N ALA A 75 18.37 -3.05 -10.75
CA ALA A 75 19.43 -3.29 -9.77
C ALA A 75 18.98 -3.00 -8.31
N HIS A 76 17.95 -2.16 -8.13
CA HIS A 76 17.41 -1.86 -6.81
C HIS A 76 16.23 -2.76 -6.41
N THR A 77 15.80 -3.68 -7.28
CA THR A 77 14.80 -4.69 -6.97
C THR A 77 15.53 -5.98 -6.59
N GLY A 78 15.55 -6.30 -5.29
CA GLY A 78 16.24 -7.48 -4.78
C GLY A 78 15.46 -8.78 -5.00
N GLY A 79 14.13 -8.69 -5.11
CA GLY A 79 13.26 -9.86 -5.17
C GLY A 79 13.06 -10.42 -6.57
N THR A 80 12.76 -11.72 -6.62
CA THR A 80 12.51 -12.49 -7.85
C THR A 80 11.04 -12.89 -7.98
N ARG A 81 10.59 -13.20 -9.22
CA ARG A 81 9.21 -13.69 -9.45
C ARG A 81 8.90 -15.02 -8.74
N PRO A 82 9.82 -16.00 -8.67
CA PRO A 82 9.60 -17.20 -7.84
C PRO A 82 9.44 -16.91 -6.35
N GLU A 83 10.23 -16.00 -5.78
CA GLU A 83 10.09 -15.56 -4.38
C GLU A 83 8.74 -14.86 -4.15
N LEU A 84 8.36 -13.94 -5.05
CA LEU A 84 7.06 -13.26 -5.02
C LEU A 84 5.90 -14.28 -5.06
N LEU A 85 5.95 -15.28 -5.97
CA LEU A 85 4.94 -16.34 -6.03
C LEU A 85 4.88 -17.15 -4.73
N ALA A 86 6.03 -17.53 -4.19
CA ALA A 86 6.09 -18.27 -2.94
C ALA A 86 5.51 -17.46 -1.78
N ALA A 87 5.81 -16.17 -1.71
CA ALA A 87 5.23 -15.25 -0.71
C ALA A 87 3.72 -15.08 -0.90
N CYS A 88 3.22 -14.92 -2.13
CA CYS A 88 1.78 -14.87 -2.42
C CYS A 88 1.04 -16.10 -1.87
N LYS A 89 1.60 -17.28 -2.06
CA LYS A 89 1.01 -18.54 -1.55
C LYS A 89 0.96 -18.59 -0.03
N ARG A 90 2.00 -18.09 0.66
CA ARG A 90 2.03 -18.04 2.13
C ARG A 90 1.11 -16.98 2.72
N THR A 91 0.95 -15.86 2.03
CA THR A 91 0.15 -14.71 2.51
C THR A 91 -1.28 -14.70 1.99
N GLY A 92 -1.66 -15.68 1.14
CA GLY A 92 -3.02 -15.78 0.58
C GLY A 92 -3.35 -14.70 -0.45
N ILE A 93 -2.37 -14.25 -1.23
CA ILE A 93 -2.60 -13.35 -2.35
C ILE A 93 -3.08 -14.16 -3.56
N ASP A 94 -4.22 -13.76 -4.13
CA ASP A 94 -4.85 -14.40 -5.29
C ASP A 94 -4.40 -13.80 -6.63
N VAL A 95 -4.11 -12.49 -6.65
CA VAL A 95 -3.83 -11.73 -7.87
C VAL A 95 -2.61 -10.84 -7.69
N VAL A 96 -1.70 -10.91 -8.64
CA VAL A 96 -0.53 -10.02 -8.74
C VAL A 96 -0.66 -9.21 -10.03
N MET A 97 -0.77 -7.89 -9.90
CA MET A 97 -0.69 -6.96 -11.02
C MET A 97 0.71 -6.34 -11.00
N LEU A 98 1.65 -6.96 -11.76
CA LEU A 98 3.05 -6.55 -11.82
C LEU A 98 3.20 -5.15 -12.42
N THR A 99 4.12 -4.38 -11.87
CA THR A 99 4.40 -3.00 -12.30
C THR A 99 5.87 -2.75 -12.54
N ASN A 100 6.58 -3.74 -13.03
CA ASN A 100 8.00 -3.60 -13.37
C ASN A 100 8.25 -2.34 -14.19
N HIS A 101 9.32 -1.60 -13.91
CA HIS A 101 9.66 -0.37 -14.60
C HIS A 101 9.86 -0.60 -16.10
N TRP A 102 9.35 0.31 -16.93
CA TRP A 102 9.56 0.24 -18.37
C TRP A 102 11.03 0.50 -18.73
N ARG A 103 11.70 -0.54 -19.21
CA ARG A 103 13.12 -0.54 -19.55
C ARG A 103 13.36 -1.20 -20.92
N PRO A 104 13.13 -0.49 -22.04
CA PRO A 104 13.42 -1.03 -23.35
C PRO A 104 14.88 -1.50 -23.44
N PRO A 105 15.17 -2.63 -24.13
CA PRO A 105 14.26 -3.38 -25.03
C PRO A 105 13.35 -4.42 -24.35
N VAL A 106 13.35 -4.57 -23.03
CA VAL A 106 12.51 -5.54 -22.31
C VAL A 106 11.04 -5.19 -22.52
N ASP A 107 10.26 -6.16 -22.95
CA ASP A 107 8.81 -6.02 -23.13
C ASP A 107 8.08 -6.47 -21.85
N PHE A 108 7.68 -5.52 -21.01
CA PHE A 108 7.03 -5.80 -19.73
C PHE A 108 5.70 -6.57 -19.83
N ILE A 109 5.16 -6.76 -21.05
CA ILE A 109 3.99 -7.61 -21.29
C ILE A 109 4.40 -9.00 -21.76
N ASN A 110 5.26 -9.08 -22.78
CA ASN A 110 5.60 -10.36 -23.41
C ASN A 110 6.73 -11.11 -22.68
N ASP A 111 7.64 -10.38 -22.02
CA ASP A 111 8.76 -10.94 -21.26
C ASP A 111 8.44 -11.11 -19.76
N SER A 112 7.18 -10.96 -19.38
CA SER A 112 6.71 -11.06 -17.98
C SER A 112 5.78 -12.27 -17.77
N TRP A 113 5.48 -12.57 -16.50
CA TRP A 113 4.51 -13.60 -16.18
C TRP A 113 3.08 -13.11 -16.42
N ARG A 114 2.28 -13.99 -17.05
CA ARG A 114 0.86 -13.76 -17.30
C ARG A 114 0.05 -15.04 -17.13
N GLY A 115 -1.16 -14.92 -16.57
CA GLY A 115 -2.05 -16.06 -16.33
C GLY A 115 -1.81 -16.71 -14.97
N MET A 116 -2.31 -17.93 -14.83
CA MET A 116 -2.23 -18.66 -13.56
C MET A 116 -0.88 -19.31 -13.36
N HIS A 117 -0.25 -19.04 -12.22
CA HIS A 117 0.96 -19.68 -11.74
C HIS A 117 0.68 -20.23 -10.34
N ASP A 118 0.61 -21.54 -10.16
CA ASP A 118 0.36 -22.22 -8.88
C ASP A 118 -0.81 -21.64 -8.06
N GLY A 119 -1.92 -21.29 -8.70
CA GLY A 119 -3.11 -20.75 -8.05
C GLY A 119 -3.13 -19.23 -7.91
N VAL A 120 -2.06 -18.53 -8.23
CA VAL A 120 -1.98 -17.05 -8.25
C VAL A 120 -2.10 -16.54 -9.67
N LEU A 121 -2.98 -15.56 -9.90
CA LEU A 121 -3.15 -14.93 -11.22
C LEU A 121 -2.18 -13.77 -11.38
N PHE A 122 -1.29 -13.84 -12.37
CA PHE A 122 -0.40 -12.74 -12.76
C PHE A 122 -0.97 -11.95 -13.94
N ILE A 123 -0.98 -10.62 -13.81
CA ILE A 123 -1.37 -9.68 -14.84
C ILE A 123 -0.19 -8.71 -15.05
N PRO A 124 0.49 -8.75 -16.20
CA PRO A 124 1.65 -7.90 -16.45
C PRO A 124 1.24 -6.45 -16.70
N GLY A 125 2.09 -5.55 -16.25
CA GLY A 125 1.97 -4.11 -16.41
C GLY A 125 3.31 -3.43 -16.19
N THR A 126 3.29 -2.13 -16.06
CA THR A 126 4.47 -1.30 -15.78
C THR A 126 4.11 -0.11 -14.91
N GLU A 127 5.04 0.27 -14.05
CA GLU A 127 5.08 1.62 -13.49
C GLU A 127 5.89 2.50 -14.44
N PHE A 128 5.22 3.48 -15.05
CA PHE A 128 5.84 4.38 -16.00
C PHE A 128 5.06 5.69 -16.16
N GLU A 129 5.77 6.81 -16.38
CA GLU A 129 5.18 8.13 -16.60
C GLU A 129 4.20 8.57 -15.49
N GLY A 130 4.38 8.09 -14.25
CA GLY A 130 3.50 8.40 -13.12
C GLY A 130 2.25 7.55 -13.04
N PHE A 131 2.21 6.44 -13.75
CA PHE A 131 1.05 5.54 -13.79
C PHE A 131 1.44 4.08 -13.56
N LEU A 132 0.51 3.33 -12.96
CA LEU A 132 0.46 1.87 -13.07
C LEU A 132 -0.36 1.54 -14.31
N ALA A 133 0.28 1.02 -15.36
CA ALA A 133 -0.32 0.79 -16.65
C ALA A 133 -0.35 -0.70 -17.00
N TYR A 134 -1.53 -1.23 -17.34
CA TYR A 134 -1.76 -2.65 -17.61
C TYR A 134 -2.41 -2.84 -18.99
N PRO A 135 -1.71 -2.57 -20.10
CA PRO A 135 -2.25 -2.81 -21.44
C PRO A 135 -2.45 -4.32 -21.67
N LYS A 136 -3.47 -4.70 -22.46
CA LYS A 136 -3.72 -6.11 -22.79
C LYS A 136 -2.70 -6.69 -23.76
N LYS A 137 -2.07 -5.84 -24.58
CA LYS A 137 -1.06 -6.20 -25.56
C LYS A 137 0.15 -5.30 -25.40
N SER A 138 1.30 -5.76 -25.83
CA SER A 138 2.52 -4.94 -25.84
C SER A 138 2.33 -3.62 -26.57
N ILE A 139 2.83 -2.58 -25.98
CA ILE A 139 2.84 -1.20 -26.52
C ILE A 139 4.27 -0.67 -26.71
N ILE A 140 5.29 -1.48 -26.41
CA ILE A 140 6.68 -1.03 -26.33
C ILE A 140 7.22 -0.45 -27.64
N LYS A 141 6.68 -0.90 -28.78
CA LYS A 141 7.09 -0.45 -30.13
C LYS A 141 6.21 0.69 -30.68
N ILE A 142 5.22 1.14 -29.93
CA ILE A 142 4.28 2.16 -30.40
C ILE A 142 4.76 3.52 -29.91
N PRO A 143 5.10 4.45 -30.79
CA PRO A 143 5.55 5.78 -30.39
C PRO A 143 4.40 6.58 -29.74
N TYR A 144 4.74 7.38 -28.74
CA TYR A 144 3.84 8.32 -28.06
C TYR A 144 4.63 9.56 -27.61
N LYS A 145 3.94 10.65 -27.33
CA LYS A 145 4.51 11.89 -26.80
C LYS A 145 3.77 12.32 -25.53
N GLY A 146 4.49 12.24 -24.39
CA GLY A 146 3.99 12.65 -23.09
C GLY A 146 2.85 11.79 -22.53
N THR A 147 2.45 12.12 -21.33
CA THR A 147 1.56 11.33 -20.48
C THR A 147 0.16 11.16 -21.07
N GLU A 148 -0.39 12.18 -21.75
CA GLU A 148 -1.73 12.10 -22.33
C GLU A 148 -1.80 11.10 -23.48
N GLU A 149 -0.80 11.06 -24.37
CA GLU A 149 -0.76 10.06 -25.44
C GLU A 149 -0.48 8.66 -24.88
N PHE A 150 0.36 8.55 -23.85
CA PHE A 150 0.59 7.29 -23.16
C PHE A 150 -0.70 6.72 -22.57
N THR A 151 -1.47 7.52 -21.83
CA THR A 151 -2.76 7.07 -21.26
C THR A 151 -3.76 6.64 -22.33
N LYS A 152 -3.85 7.40 -23.44
CA LYS A 152 -4.67 7.02 -24.60
C LYS A 152 -4.19 5.71 -25.24
N LEU A 153 -2.87 5.50 -25.33
CA LEU A 153 -2.28 4.28 -25.90
C LEU A 153 -2.65 3.06 -25.06
N VAL A 154 -2.52 3.14 -23.71
CA VAL A 154 -2.87 2.05 -22.80
C VAL A 154 -4.36 1.71 -22.92
N THR A 155 -5.26 2.71 -22.85
CA THR A 155 -6.70 2.49 -22.89
C THR A 155 -7.19 1.98 -24.26
N LYS A 156 -6.63 2.48 -25.37
CA LYS A 156 -6.89 1.99 -26.73
C LYS A 156 -6.55 0.51 -26.92
N ASN A 157 -5.54 0.01 -26.18
CA ASN A 157 -5.17 -1.39 -26.14
C ASN A 157 -5.97 -2.21 -25.11
N GLY A 158 -7.13 -1.69 -24.66
CA GLY A 158 -8.04 -2.36 -23.72
C GLY A 158 -7.48 -2.49 -22.31
N GLY A 159 -6.43 -1.72 -21.99
CA GLY A 159 -5.74 -1.74 -20.71
C GLY A 159 -6.47 -0.95 -19.63
N ASP A 160 -5.98 -1.14 -18.41
CA ASP A 160 -6.35 -0.36 -17.23
C ASP A 160 -5.15 0.51 -16.85
N ILE A 161 -5.43 1.68 -16.27
CA ILE A 161 -4.40 2.63 -15.89
C ILE A 161 -4.81 3.36 -14.60
N PHE A 162 -3.87 3.45 -13.67
CA PHE A 162 -4.07 4.09 -12.36
C PHE A 162 -3.01 5.15 -12.15
N LEU A 163 -3.39 6.30 -11.59
CA LEU A 163 -2.44 7.32 -11.17
C LEU A 163 -1.67 6.80 -9.95
N SER A 164 -0.35 6.83 -9.99
CA SER A 164 0.54 6.41 -8.91
C SER A 164 1.21 7.60 -8.21
N HIS A 165 1.73 7.39 -7.00
CA HIS A 165 2.50 8.37 -6.23
C HIS A 165 1.81 9.73 -6.13
N ILE A 166 0.64 9.76 -5.52
CA ILE A 166 -0.19 10.97 -5.39
C ILE A 166 0.53 12.08 -4.63
N GLU A 167 1.45 11.75 -3.73
CA GLU A 167 2.29 12.72 -3.01
C GLU A 167 3.12 13.62 -3.94
N GLU A 168 3.38 13.15 -5.17
CA GLU A 168 4.10 13.87 -6.21
C GLU A 168 3.18 14.43 -7.32
N ARG A 169 1.91 13.98 -7.36
CA ARG A 169 0.99 14.18 -8.50
C ARG A 169 -0.43 14.55 -8.08
N ALA A 170 -0.54 15.29 -6.97
CA ALA A 170 -1.85 15.65 -6.40
C ALA A 170 -2.73 16.46 -7.36
N ASP A 171 -2.14 17.22 -8.27
CA ASP A 171 -2.81 18.04 -9.28
C ASP A 171 -3.08 17.34 -10.62
N TRP A 172 -2.58 16.09 -10.82
CA TRP A 172 -2.77 15.38 -12.07
C TRP A 172 -4.22 14.90 -12.23
N PRO A 173 -4.80 15.02 -13.46
CA PRO A 173 -6.18 14.62 -13.71
C PRO A 173 -6.33 13.09 -13.71
N THR A 174 -7.42 12.61 -13.10
CA THR A 174 -7.80 11.18 -13.13
C THR A 174 -8.93 10.89 -14.14
N ALA A 175 -9.43 11.90 -14.84
CA ALA A 175 -10.40 11.72 -15.91
C ALA A 175 -9.85 10.77 -16.99
N LYS A 176 -10.65 9.75 -17.38
CA LYS A 176 -10.28 8.69 -18.33
C LYS A 176 -9.31 7.63 -17.80
N LEU A 177 -8.86 7.72 -16.53
CA LEU A 177 -8.15 6.64 -15.86
C LEU A 177 -9.13 5.61 -15.28
N THR A 178 -8.67 4.39 -15.05
CA THR A 178 -9.43 3.37 -14.31
C THR A 178 -9.53 3.75 -12.83
N GLY A 179 -8.46 4.31 -12.28
CA GLY A 179 -8.41 4.68 -10.88
C GLY A 179 -7.14 5.41 -10.47
N MET A 180 -6.87 5.38 -9.18
CA MET A 180 -5.68 5.96 -8.56
C MET A 180 -5.32 5.21 -7.29
N GLU A 181 -4.08 5.31 -6.87
CA GLU A 181 -3.68 4.92 -5.53
C GLU A 181 -4.39 5.82 -4.50
N ILE A 182 -4.98 5.21 -3.48
CA ILE A 182 -5.54 5.93 -2.32
C ILE A 182 -4.72 5.70 -1.05
N TYR A 183 -3.75 4.83 -1.15
CA TYR A 183 -2.71 4.56 -0.19
C TYR A 183 -1.47 4.04 -0.92
N ASN A 184 -0.29 4.54 -0.51
CA ASN A 184 1.00 4.03 -0.97
C ASN A 184 1.95 3.95 0.24
N HIS A 185 2.54 2.77 0.47
CA HIS A 185 3.46 2.56 1.61
C HIS A 185 4.72 3.42 1.51
N HIS A 186 5.19 3.70 0.29
CA HIS A 186 6.32 4.60 0.09
C HIS A 186 6.04 6.02 0.63
N ALA A 187 4.79 6.49 0.54
CA ALA A 187 4.41 7.81 1.03
C ALA A 187 4.43 7.91 2.56
N ASP A 188 4.22 6.82 3.28
CA ASP A 188 4.37 6.79 4.74
C ASP A 188 5.84 6.94 5.16
N PHE A 189 6.75 6.41 4.36
CA PHE A 189 8.18 6.38 4.68
C PHE A 189 8.91 7.71 4.40
N LYS A 190 8.52 8.45 3.36
CA LYS A 190 9.24 9.65 2.88
C LYS A 190 9.50 10.73 3.93
N PRO A 191 8.59 11.09 4.83
CA PRO A 191 8.78 12.20 5.78
C PRO A 191 9.44 11.83 7.10
N GLU A 192 9.85 10.59 7.32
CA GLU A 192 10.23 10.05 8.63
C GLU A 192 11.71 10.28 9.00
N ILE A 193 12.16 11.53 9.02
CA ILE A 193 13.57 11.91 9.35
C ILE A 193 13.97 11.38 10.75
N GLU A 194 13.09 11.45 11.74
CA GLU A 194 13.38 10.98 13.10
C GLU A 194 13.53 9.46 13.18
N PHE A 195 12.73 8.73 12.40
CA PHE A 195 12.88 7.28 12.26
C PHE A 195 14.23 6.92 11.62
N LEU A 196 14.63 7.60 10.56
CA LEU A 196 15.93 7.36 9.91
C LEU A 196 17.11 7.64 10.85
N LYS A 197 17.05 8.72 11.64
CA LYS A 197 18.07 9.00 12.68
C LYS A 197 18.09 7.92 13.75
N TRP A 198 16.92 7.52 14.24
CA TRP A 198 16.79 6.46 15.22
C TRP A 198 17.40 5.15 14.69
N LEU A 199 17.08 4.77 13.46
CA LEU A 199 17.59 3.57 12.81
C LEU A 199 19.11 3.59 12.70
N GLN A 200 19.69 4.70 12.23
CA GLN A 200 21.14 4.87 12.14
C GLN A 200 21.83 4.68 13.50
N LEU A 201 21.32 5.32 14.54
CA LEU A 201 21.91 5.22 15.89
C LEU A 201 21.74 3.79 16.45
N THR A 202 20.57 3.20 16.29
CA THR A 202 20.27 1.83 16.72
C THR A 202 21.21 0.81 16.06
N LEU A 203 21.42 0.90 14.74
CA LEU A 203 22.29 -0.01 14.00
C LEU A 203 23.79 0.31 14.14
N SER A 204 24.14 1.31 14.92
CA SER A 204 25.52 1.69 15.24
C SER A 204 25.89 1.41 16.69
N ASP A 205 25.04 0.70 17.42
CA ASP A 205 25.24 0.32 18.81
C ASP A 205 25.05 -1.21 18.97
N PRO A 206 25.94 -1.93 19.70
CA PRO A 206 25.82 -3.38 19.87
C PRO A 206 24.47 -3.83 20.42
N ASP A 207 23.98 -3.16 21.47
CA ASP A 207 22.70 -3.50 22.10
C ASP A 207 21.52 -3.09 21.19
N GLY A 208 21.71 -1.99 20.44
CA GLY A 208 20.77 -1.54 19.44
C GLY A 208 20.58 -2.55 18.29
N ILE A 209 21.67 -3.10 17.77
CA ILE A 209 21.66 -4.17 16.76
C ILE A 209 20.87 -5.38 17.27
N GLU A 210 21.13 -5.82 18.52
CA GLU A 210 20.42 -6.95 19.09
C GLU A 210 18.94 -6.65 19.35
N LYS A 211 18.63 -5.45 19.87
CA LYS A 211 17.25 -4.97 20.02
C LYS A 211 16.50 -4.98 18.67
N PHE A 212 17.11 -4.48 17.60
CA PHE A 212 16.48 -4.45 16.28
C PHE A 212 16.26 -5.86 15.72
N ARG A 213 17.22 -6.78 15.91
CA ARG A 213 17.08 -8.20 15.55
C ARG A 213 15.89 -8.84 16.28
N GLN A 214 15.74 -8.55 17.57
CA GLN A 214 14.65 -9.09 18.36
C GLN A 214 13.28 -8.51 17.92
N ILE A 215 13.22 -7.22 17.57
CA ILE A 215 12.01 -6.59 17.01
C ILE A 215 11.60 -7.29 15.71
N LEU A 216 12.54 -7.49 14.78
CA LEU A 216 12.26 -8.15 13.50
C LEU A 216 11.79 -9.60 13.68
N LYS A 217 12.29 -10.29 14.72
CA LYS A 217 11.91 -11.66 15.04
C LYS A 217 10.52 -11.76 15.68
N ASP A 218 10.25 -10.94 16.70
CA ASP A 218 9.06 -11.08 17.54
C ASP A 218 7.86 -10.29 17.03
N PHE A 219 8.11 -9.15 16.35
CA PHE A 219 7.08 -8.19 15.94
C PHE A 219 7.27 -7.71 14.48
N PRO A 220 7.48 -8.64 13.52
CA PRO A 220 7.83 -8.25 12.15
C PRO A 220 6.77 -7.38 11.46
N GLN A 221 5.48 -7.68 11.66
CA GLN A 221 4.39 -6.92 11.06
C GLN A 221 4.12 -5.61 11.81
N GLU A 222 4.22 -5.61 13.13
CA GLU A 222 4.07 -4.42 13.97
C GLU A 222 5.16 -3.40 13.69
N MET A 223 6.40 -3.86 13.49
CA MET A 223 7.53 -3.03 13.11
C MET A 223 7.28 -2.38 11.73
N PHE A 224 6.87 -3.16 10.74
CA PHE A 224 6.56 -2.67 9.41
C PHE A 224 5.35 -1.70 9.43
N GLY A 225 4.32 -2.05 10.21
CA GLY A 225 3.13 -1.23 10.40
C GLY A 225 3.30 -0.02 11.32
N ALA A 226 4.46 0.15 11.98
CA ALA A 226 4.72 1.32 12.84
C ALA A 226 4.67 2.64 12.07
N GLN A 227 4.96 2.61 10.77
CA GLN A 227 4.95 3.77 9.89
C GLN A 227 3.55 4.13 9.36
N GLN A 228 2.57 3.21 9.47
CA GLN A 228 1.24 3.44 8.91
C GLN A 228 0.66 4.78 9.32
N ASP A 229 0.23 5.55 8.32
CA ASP A 229 -0.44 6.83 8.49
C ASP A 229 -1.74 6.93 7.66
N TYR A 230 -2.56 7.93 7.97
CA TYR A 230 -3.71 8.30 7.13
C TYR A 230 -3.27 9.35 6.12
N LEU A 231 -3.19 8.97 4.84
CA LEU A 231 -2.73 9.85 3.77
C LEU A 231 -3.86 10.80 3.35
N GLU A 232 -4.07 11.89 4.11
CA GLU A 232 -5.17 12.84 3.91
C GLU A 232 -5.22 13.43 2.50
N ASN A 233 -4.08 13.75 1.90
CA ASN A 233 -3.98 14.30 0.55
C ASN A 233 -4.42 13.29 -0.52
N TYR A 234 -4.12 12.00 -0.37
CA TYR A 234 -4.60 10.94 -1.25
C TYR A 234 -6.12 10.82 -1.19
N ILE A 235 -6.66 10.76 0.03
CA ILE A 235 -8.09 10.62 0.27
C ILE A 235 -8.85 11.86 -0.18
N ALA A 236 -8.35 13.06 0.08
CA ALA A 236 -8.97 14.31 -0.35
C ALA A 236 -9.05 14.40 -1.89
N LYS A 237 -7.98 14.03 -2.60
CA LYS A 237 -7.99 13.94 -4.06
C LYS A 237 -9.00 12.92 -4.56
N TRP A 238 -8.99 11.72 -3.98
CA TRP A 238 -9.94 10.66 -4.35
C TRP A 238 -11.40 11.09 -4.13
N ASP A 239 -11.72 11.75 -3.01
CA ASP A 239 -13.03 12.30 -2.72
C ASP A 239 -13.45 13.36 -3.74
N ALA A 240 -12.55 14.28 -4.09
CA ALA A 240 -12.81 15.33 -5.08
C ALA A 240 -13.06 14.75 -6.47
N ASP A 241 -12.16 13.89 -6.95
CA ASP A 241 -12.27 13.29 -8.28
C ASP A 241 -13.46 12.33 -8.39
N SER A 242 -13.77 11.62 -7.30
CA SER A 242 -14.95 10.73 -7.22
C SER A 242 -16.27 11.47 -7.39
N GLN A 243 -16.36 12.75 -7.08
CA GLN A 243 -17.58 13.52 -7.32
C GLN A 243 -17.79 13.83 -8.82
N LEU A 244 -16.72 13.91 -9.59
CA LEU A 244 -16.75 14.27 -11.01
C LEU A 244 -16.97 13.05 -11.91
N HIS A 245 -16.29 11.94 -11.61
CA HIS A 245 -16.34 10.71 -12.41
C HIS A 245 -16.04 9.48 -11.55
N ARG A 246 -16.10 8.30 -12.15
CA ARG A 246 -15.70 7.05 -11.46
C ARG A 246 -14.18 6.99 -11.37
N VAL A 247 -13.65 6.83 -10.17
CA VAL A 247 -12.22 6.63 -9.88
C VAL A 247 -12.08 5.48 -8.89
N THR A 248 -11.51 4.37 -9.33
CA THR A 248 -11.30 3.23 -8.44
C THR A 248 -10.10 3.48 -7.55
N GLY A 249 -10.33 3.52 -6.24
CA GLY A 249 -9.26 3.56 -5.25
C GLY A 249 -8.61 2.20 -5.09
N VAL A 250 -7.27 2.16 -5.16
CA VAL A 250 -6.45 0.94 -4.99
C VAL A 250 -5.30 1.18 -4.02
N ALA A 251 -4.75 0.10 -3.46
CA ALA A 251 -3.56 0.15 -2.60
C ALA A 251 -2.28 -0.05 -3.41
N ALA A 252 -1.21 0.60 -2.96
CA ALA A 252 0.14 0.39 -3.42
C ALA A 252 1.04 -0.08 -2.27
N ASN A 253 1.70 -1.22 -2.44
CA ASN A 253 2.77 -1.68 -1.57
C ASN A 253 4.11 -1.12 -2.05
N ASP A 254 4.26 -0.96 -3.35
CA ASP A 254 5.50 -0.53 -4.00
C ASP A 254 6.69 -1.41 -3.55
N CYS A 255 6.41 -2.71 -3.44
CA CYS A 255 7.36 -3.64 -2.84
C CYS A 255 8.38 -4.13 -3.88
N HIS A 256 9.64 -4.06 -3.49
CA HIS A 256 10.80 -4.43 -4.30
C HIS A 256 11.67 -5.51 -3.65
N HIS A 257 11.46 -5.82 -2.35
CA HIS A 257 12.40 -6.56 -1.52
C HIS A 257 13.80 -5.94 -1.59
N ASN A 258 13.88 -4.64 -1.34
CA ASN A 258 15.12 -3.88 -1.48
C ASN A 258 15.58 -3.18 -0.18
N GLN A 259 14.89 -3.40 0.92
CA GLN A 259 15.28 -2.88 2.23
C GLN A 259 16.08 -3.94 3.04
N VAL A 260 17.02 -4.61 2.38
CA VAL A 260 18.04 -5.41 3.09
C VAL A 260 19.14 -4.45 3.54
N ILE A 261 19.17 -4.17 4.85
CA ILE A 261 20.13 -3.26 5.47
C ILE A 261 21.38 -4.05 5.84
N THR A 262 22.50 -3.78 5.18
CA THR A 262 23.81 -4.34 5.53
C THR A 262 24.65 -3.29 6.24
N VAL A 263 25.06 -3.56 7.47
CA VAL A 263 25.98 -2.73 8.26
C VAL A 263 27.39 -3.23 8.06
N LYS A 264 28.29 -2.39 7.53
CA LYS A 264 29.69 -2.74 7.23
C LYS A 264 30.66 -1.84 7.96
N VAL A 265 31.86 -2.33 8.18
CA VAL A 265 32.99 -1.55 8.67
C VAL A 265 33.46 -0.60 7.56
N GLY A 266 33.30 0.69 7.73
CA GLY A 266 33.80 1.73 6.81
C GLY A 266 35.21 2.25 7.19
N ALA A 267 35.51 2.27 8.50
CA ALA A 267 36.81 2.62 9.09
C ALA A 267 36.86 2.01 10.50
N PRO A 268 38.02 2.01 11.18
CA PRO A 268 38.12 1.48 12.55
C PRO A 268 37.18 2.14 13.56
N ASP A 269 36.77 3.35 13.31
CA ASP A 269 35.84 4.14 14.11
C ASP A 269 34.56 4.55 13.36
N ALA A 270 34.23 3.89 12.23
CA ALA A 270 33.07 4.23 11.41
C ALA A 270 32.36 3.00 10.83
N LEU A 271 31.04 3.10 10.71
CA LEU A 271 30.19 2.14 10.03
C LEU A 271 29.54 2.76 8.79
N GLU A 272 29.23 1.91 7.83
CA GLU A 272 28.48 2.20 6.62
C GLU A 272 27.22 1.33 6.56
N LEU A 273 26.07 1.95 6.30
CA LEU A 273 24.82 1.25 6.09
C LEU A 273 24.50 1.24 4.58
N TRP A 274 24.27 0.06 4.07
CA TRP A 274 24.00 -0.20 2.67
C TRP A 274 22.62 -0.82 2.49
N LEU A 275 21.90 -0.42 1.45
CA LEU A 275 20.65 -1.05 1.00
C LEU A 275 20.89 -1.89 -0.26
N THR A 276 19.93 -2.74 -0.61
CA THR A 276 19.99 -3.53 -1.84
C THR A 276 20.20 -2.65 -3.08
N GLY A 277 21.21 -2.99 -3.87
CA GLY A 277 21.51 -2.26 -5.12
C GLY A 277 22.31 -0.97 -4.97
N ASP A 278 22.66 -0.56 -3.75
CA ASP A 278 23.49 0.62 -3.51
C ASP A 278 24.86 0.48 -4.15
N LYS A 279 25.33 1.56 -4.77
CA LYS A 279 26.69 1.69 -5.30
C LYS A 279 27.63 2.42 -4.33
N GLU A 280 27.05 3.16 -3.41
CA GLU A 280 27.72 3.88 -2.33
C GLU A 280 26.85 3.71 -1.08
N PRO A 281 27.43 3.76 0.14
CA PRO A 281 26.63 3.58 1.35
C PRO A 281 25.56 4.68 1.48
N SER A 282 24.34 4.26 1.76
CA SER A 282 23.21 5.16 2.03
C SER A 282 23.50 6.09 3.22
N PHE A 283 24.19 5.55 4.24
CA PHE A 283 24.57 6.32 5.42
C PHE A 283 25.96 5.95 5.91
N LYS A 284 26.66 6.98 6.47
CA LYS A 284 27.94 6.82 7.20
C LYS A 284 27.83 7.42 8.59
N ILE A 285 28.29 6.68 9.58
CA ILE A 285 28.31 7.13 10.97
C ILE A 285 29.63 6.79 11.62
N ASN A 286 30.15 7.68 12.46
CA ASN A 286 31.41 7.50 13.14
C ASN A 286 31.28 7.54 14.68
N ALA A 287 32.34 7.17 15.39
CA ALA A 287 32.36 7.10 16.83
C ALA A 287 32.08 8.43 17.56
N LYS A 288 32.19 9.60 16.87
CA LYS A 288 31.79 10.90 17.45
C LYS A 288 30.28 10.96 17.69
N LYS A 289 29.47 10.31 16.81
CA LYS A 289 28.01 10.24 16.90
C LYS A 289 27.52 8.99 17.60
N ALA A 290 28.26 7.87 17.49
CA ALA A 290 27.95 6.59 18.10
C ALA A 290 29.21 6.01 18.78
N PRO A 291 29.49 6.36 20.06
CA PRO A 291 30.76 6.09 20.74
C PRO A 291 31.13 4.61 20.86
N ARG A 292 30.15 3.69 20.76
CA ARG A 292 30.39 2.24 20.89
C ARG A 292 30.72 1.55 19.54
N ILE A 293 30.85 2.28 18.44
CA ILE A 293 31.29 1.72 17.14
C ILE A 293 32.60 0.93 17.26
N PRO A 294 33.62 1.34 18.02
CA PRO A 294 34.85 0.54 18.19
C PRO A 294 34.63 -0.86 18.74
N GLU A 295 33.55 -1.10 19.51
CA GLU A 295 33.19 -2.45 19.96
C GLU A 295 32.73 -3.34 18.79
N LEU A 296 32.01 -2.78 17.84
CA LEU A 296 31.48 -3.46 16.64
C LEU A 296 32.55 -3.69 15.57
N THR A 297 33.55 -2.83 15.49
CA THR A 297 34.63 -2.91 14.49
C THR A 297 35.86 -3.66 14.97
N LYS A 298 35.97 -3.97 16.29
CA LYS A 298 37.10 -4.64 16.88
C LYS A 298 37.40 -5.98 16.21
N GLY A 299 38.63 -6.11 15.69
CA GLY A 299 39.08 -7.35 15.05
C GLY A 299 38.50 -7.58 13.63
N LYS A 300 37.83 -6.61 13.08
CA LYS A 300 37.25 -6.64 11.72
C LYS A 300 38.03 -5.75 10.76
N SER A 301 38.01 -6.13 9.47
CA SER A 301 38.59 -5.34 8.38
C SER A 301 37.56 -4.41 7.78
N ILE A 302 38.01 -3.37 7.07
CA ILE A 302 37.14 -2.49 6.27
C ILE A 302 36.39 -3.35 5.23
N GLY A 303 35.08 -3.18 5.14
CA GLY A 303 34.18 -3.95 4.29
C GLY A 303 33.56 -5.18 4.95
N ASP A 304 34.07 -5.62 6.10
CA ASP A 304 33.45 -6.75 6.84
C ASP A 304 32.03 -6.40 7.28
N VAL A 305 31.13 -7.37 7.16
CA VAL A 305 29.75 -7.25 7.62
C VAL A 305 29.69 -7.37 9.14
N VAL A 306 29.07 -6.40 9.76
CA VAL A 306 28.77 -6.35 11.20
C VAL A 306 27.41 -6.97 11.49
N ALA A 307 26.41 -6.61 10.70
CA ALA A 307 25.04 -7.11 10.80
C ALA A 307 24.30 -6.95 9.45
N GLU A 308 23.28 -7.79 9.27
CA GLU A 308 22.37 -7.70 8.12
C GLU A 308 20.93 -7.92 8.59
N PHE A 309 20.00 -7.16 8.00
CA PHE A 309 18.57 -7.18 8.35
C PHE A 309 17.73 -7.11 7.08
N ASP A 310 16.90 -8.12 6.87
CA ASP A 310 15.87 -8.12 5.84
C ASP A 310 14.60 -7.49 6.41
N VAL A 311 14.34 -6.23 6.00
CA VAL A 311 13.24 -5.42 6.55
C VAL A 311 11.95 -5.57 5.74
N ASP A 312 12.02 -5.82 4.43
CA ASP A 312 10.88 -5.85 3.53
C ASP A 312 10.77 -7.12 2.67
N PRO A 313 10.99 -8.35 3.21
CA PRO A 313 10.74 -9.55 2.41
C PRO A 313 9.30 -9.52 1.89
N TYR A 314 9.04 -10.11 0.71
CA TYR A 314 7.71 -10.10 0.12
C TYR A 314 6.60 -10.55 1.08
N ASP A 315 6.84 -11.56 1.92
CA ASP A 315 5.83 -12.01 2.92
C ASP A 315 5.35 -10.86 3.82
N ARG A 316 6.24 -9.98 4.22
CA ARG A 316 5.92 -8.83 5.08
C ARG A 316 5.17 -7.76 4.30
N SER A 317 5.70 -7.35 3.15
CA SER A 317 5.11 -6.32 2.31
C SER A 317 3.73 -6.73 1.79
N LEU A 318 3.57 -7.99 1.33
CA LEU A 318 2.30 -8.49 0.81
C LEU A 318 1.22 -8.66 1.88
N SER A 319 1.62 -8.89 3.14
CA SER A 319 0.69 -8.97 4.28
C SER A 319 0.27 -7.60 4.80
N TYR A 320 0.83 -6.51 4.30
CA TYR A 320 0.66 -5.18 4.88
C TYR A 320 -0.63 -4.51 4.43
N VAL A 321 -0.76 -4.23 3.15
CA VAL A 321 -1.93 -3.57 2.56
C VAL A 321 -2.26 -4.22 1.21
N THR A 322 -3.54 -4.44 0.94
CA THR A 322 -3.98 -5.05 -0.32
C THR A 322 -5.20 -4.35 -0.90
N THR A 323 -5.42 -4.58 -2.19
CA THR A 323 -6.69 -4.27 -2.84
C THR A 323 -7.52 -5.55 -2.92
N HIS A 324 -8.64 -5.57 -2.21
CA HIS A 324 -9.62 -6.64 -2.30
C HIS A 324 -10.54 -6.40 -3.49
N ILE A 325 -10.57 -7.32 -4.45
CA ILE A 325 -11.32 -7.20 -5.70
C ILE A 325 -12.51 -8.16 -5.68
N LEU A 326 -13.71 -7.60 -5.74
CA LEU A 326 -14.95 -8.37 -5.77
C LEU A 326 -15.26 -8.77 -7.22
N ALA A 327 -14.82 -9.95 -7.62
CA ALA A 327 -14.95 -10.46 -8.97
C ALA A 327 -15.65 -11.81 -9.01
N LYS A 328 -16.25 -12.16 -10.16
CA LYS A 328 -16.98 -13.45 -10.32
C LYS A 328 -16.04 -14.64 -10.42
N LYS A 329 -14.85 -14.43 -11.03
CA LYS A 329 -13.87 -15.48 -11.31
C LYS A 329 -12.45 -14.93 -11.17
N GLN A 330 -11.49 -15.76 -10.80
CA GLN A 330 -10.07 -15.44 -10.80
C GLN A 330 -9.48 -15.52 -12.22
N THR A 331 -9.92 -14.59 -13.08
CA THR A 331 -9.44 -14.46 -14.45
C THR A 331 -9.13 -13.00 -14.75
N GLU A 332 -8.16 -12.75 -15.61
CA GLU A 332 -7.75 -11.38 -15.98
C GLU A 332 -8.94 -10.50 -16.40
N ASN A 333 -9.85 -11.03 -17.22
CA ASN A 333 -11.02 -10.27 -17.66
C ASN A 333 -11.96 -9.94 -16.49
N SER A 334 -12.23 -10.89 -15.59
CA SER A 334 -13.14 -10.66 -14.46
C SER A 334 -12.56 -9.68 -13.44
N ILE A 335 -11.25 -9.73 -13.19
CA ILE A 335 -10.52 -8.77 -12.34
C ILE A 335 -10.58 -7.35 -12.96
N ARG A 336 -10.26 -7.22 -14.25
CA ARG A 336 -10.32 -5.93 -14.96
C ARG A 336 -11.74 -5.33 -14.98
N GLU A 337 -12.76 -6.15 -15.19
CA GLU A 337 -14.16 -5.70 -15.11
C GLU A 337 -14.54 -5.19 -13.73
N ALA A 338 -14.12 -5.88 -12.67
CA ALA A 338 -14.36 -5.47 -11.30
C ALA A 338 -13.68 -4.13 -11.00
N LEU A 339 -12.42 -3.96 -11.38
CA LEU A 339 -11.68 -2.71 -11.21
C LEU A 339 -12.33 -1.55 -11.98
N LYS A 340 -12.77 -1.75 -13.23
CA LYS A 340 -13.49 -0.73 -14.01
C LYS A 340 -14.83 -0.32 -13.39
N LYS A 341 -15.44 -1.20 -12.60
CA LYS A 341 -16.68 -0.94 -11.86
C LYS A 341 -16.44 -0.42 -10.45
N SER A 342 -15.20 -0.30 -10.02
CA SER A 342 -14.81 0.01 -8.64
C SER A 342 -15.34 -1.01 -7.63
N HIS A 343 -15.56 -2.27 -8.05
CA HIS A 343 -15.93 -3.39 -7.17
C HIS A 343 -14.70 -3.84 -6.39
N ALA A 344 -14.19 -2.99 -5.54
CA ALA A 344 -12.99 -3.22 -4.75
C ALA A 344 -12.99 -2.38 -3.46
N TYR A 345 -12.17 -2.79 -2.52
CA TYR A 345 -11.83 -1.99 -1.35
C TYR A 345 -10.34 -2.16 -1.02
N VAL A 346 -9.76 -1.18 -0.38
CA VAL A 346 -8.40 -1.23 0.14
C VAL A 346 -8.44 -1.63 1.59
N ALA A 347 -7.54 -2.50 2.02
CA ALA A 347 -7.44 -2.87 3.42
C ALA A 347 -5.99 -3.01 3.89
N HIS A 348 -5.73 -2.55 5.10
CA HIS A 348 -4.51 -2.84 5.84
C HIS A 348 -4.65 -4.21 6.52
N ASP A 349 -4.40 -5.28 5.75
CA ASP A 349 -4.54 -6.68 6.18
C ASP A 349 -3.69 -7.00 7.40
N TRP A 350 -2.57 -6.30 7.57
CA TRP A 350 -1.69 -6.49 8.72
C TRP A 350 -2.39 -6.25 10.07
N LEU A 351 -3.40 -5.36 10.10
CA LEU A 351 -4.18 -5.11 11.32
C LEU A 351 -5.12 -6.25 11.67
N CYS A 352 -5.88 -6.70 10.67
CA CYS A 352 -6.82 -7.81 10.77
C CYS A 352 -7.27 -8.22 9.36
N ASP A 353 -7.51 -9.50 9.10
CA ASP A 353 -8.03 -9.97 7.82
C ASP A 353 -9.44 -9.39 7.57
N PRO A 354 -9.66 -8.58 6.52
CA PRO A 354 -10.92 -7.92 6.21
C PRO A 354 -11.90 -8.78 5.41
N THR A 355 -11.55 -10.02 5.05
CA THR A 355 -12.36 -10.88 4.17
C THR A 355 -13.79 -11.00 4.69
N GLY A 356 -14.75 -10.74 3.81
CA GLY A 356 -16.18 -10.70 4.13
C GLY A 356 -16.71 -9.29 4.41
N PHE A 357 -15.86 -8.25 4.41
CA PHE A 357 -16.32 -6.87 4.48
C PHE A 357 -17.35 -6.58 3.39
N ALA A 358 -18.42 -5.85 3.74
CA ALA A 358 -19.47 -5.48 2.81
C ALA A 358 -19.89 -4.02 2.99
N PHE A 359 -19.99 -3.32 1.87
CA PHE A 359 -20.66 -2.04 1.75
C PHE A 359 -21.65 -2.13 0.59
N VAL A 360 -22.95 -2.15 0.91
CA VAL A 360 -24.02 -2.45 -0.04
C VAL A 360 -25.15 -1.43 0.04
N ALA A 361 -25.82 -1.22 -1.08
CA ALA A 361 -27.11 -0.53 -1.15
C ALA A 361 -28.23 -1.56 -1.20
N LYS A 362 -29.29 -1.36 -0.41
CA LYS A 362 -30.46 -2.23 -0.36
C LYS A 362 -31.75 -1.43 -0.19
N ASN A 363 -32.86 -2.05 -0.49
CA ASN A 363 -34.18 -1.60 -0.07
C ASN A 363 -34.83 -2.68 0.83
N SER A 364 -36.08 -2.53 1.19
CA SER A 364 -36.82 -3.49 1.99
C SER A 364 -36.93 -4.89 1.35
N ALA A 365 -36.87 -4.98 0.02
CA ALA A 365 -37.05 -6.23 -0.72
C ALA A 365 -35.71 -6.94 -1.04
N ARG A 366 -34.65 -6.21 -1.38
CA ARG A 366 -33.40 -6.81 -1.88
C ARG A 366 -32.19 -5.86 -1.82
N GLN A 367 -31.00 -6.42 -2.01
CA GLN A 367 -29.80 -5.68 -2.36
C GLN A 367 -29.93 -5.14 -3.78
N VAL A 368 -29.62 -3.86 -3.99
CA VAL A 368 -29.72 -3.14 -5.27
C VAL A 368 -28.36 -2.69 -5.81
N GLY A 369 -27.31 -2.81 -5.03
CA GLY A 369 -25.94 -2.51 -5.46
C GLY A 369 -24.90 -2.83 -4.39
N ILE A 370 -23.62 -2.85 -4.78
CA ILE A 370 -22.45 -2.97 -3.92
C ILE A 370 -21.54 -1.77 -4.10
N MET A 371 -20.49 -1.66 -3.29
CA MET A 371 -19.44 -0.67 -3.51
C MET A 371 -18.99 -0.63 -4.98
N GLY A 372 -18.83 0.56 -5.52
CA GLY A 372 -18.55 0.79 -6.94
C GLY A 372 -19.79 1.03 -7.80
N ASP A 373 -20.95 0.51 -7.42
CA ASP A 373 -22.16 0.64 -8.23
C ASP A 373 -22.76 2.05 -8.21
N GLU A 374 -23.51 2.35 -9.27
CA GLU A 374 -24.43 3.47 -9.33
C GLU A 374 -25.85 2.96 -9.11
N VAL A 375 -26.54 3.53 -8.14
CA VAL A 375 -27.91 3.16 -7.76
C VAL A 375 -28.83 4.37 -7.84
N ARG A 376 -30.09 4.13 -8.22
CA ARG A 376 -31.10 5.18 -8.19
C ARG A 376 -31.62 5.40 -6.77
N MET A 377 -31.95 6.66 -6.48
CA MET A 377 -32.66 7.01 -5.27
C MET A 377 -34.07 6.41 -5.31
N ILE A 378 -34.39 5.64 -4.28
CA ILE A 378 -35.72 5.06 -4.05
C ILE A 378 -36.16 5.36 -2.60
N ALA A 379 -37.45 5.32 -2.32
CA ALA A 379 -38.01 5.82 -1.05
C ALA A 379 -37.43 5.16 0.20
N ASP A 380 -37.07 3.90 0.15
CA ASP A 380 -36.56 3.09 1.27
C ASP A 380 -35.10 2.67 1.09
N LEU A 381 -34.32 3.44 0.31
CA LEU A 381 -32.92 3.14 0.07
C LEU A 381 -32.11 3.23 1.37
N ARG A 382 -31.34 2.21 1.63
CA ARG A 382 -30.43 2.11 2.75
C ARG A 382 -29.04 1.71 2.29
N LEU A 383 -28.03 2.22 2.97
CA LEU A 383 -26.65 1.76 2.85
C LEU A 383 -26.31 0.90 4.05
N GLN A 384 -25.89 -0.31 3.82
CA GLN A 384 -25.45 -1.23 4.88
C GLN A 384 -23.95 -1.43 4.78
N ILE A 385 -23.27 -1.22 5.90
CA ILE A 385 -21.86 -1.55 6.12
C ILE A 385 -21.81 -2.71 7.10
N ALA A 386 -21.00 -3.73 6.81
CA ALA A 386 -20.71 -4.80 7.74
C ALA A 386 -19.22 -5.15 7.69
N ALA A 387 -18.57 -5.08 8.83
CA ALA A 387 -17.15 -5.41 9.00
C ALA A 387 -16.99 -6.71 9.78
N PRO A 388 -15.99 -7.54 9.44
CA PRO A 388 -15.75 -8.80 10.14
C PRO A 388 -15.29 -8.62 11.60
N ALA A 389 -14.75 -7.46 11.96
CA ALA A 389 -14.40 -7.09 13.33
C ALA A 389 -15.04 -5.76 13.72
N LYS A 390 -15.29 -5.57 15.02
CA LYS A 390 -15.79 -4.30 15.57
C LYS A 390 -14.72 -3.23 15.45
N GLY A 391 -15.09 -2.08 14.90
CA GLY A 391 -14.23 -0.92 14.72
C GLY A 391 -15.00 0.39 14.67
N LYS A 392 -14.33 1.48 14.41
CA LYS A 392 -14.93 2.78 14.18
C LYS A 392 -15.34 2.87 12.70
N ILE A 393 -16.63 2.84 12.43
CA ILE A 393 -17.21 2.97 11.09
C ILE A 393 -17.47 4.46 10.84
N LYS A 394 -16.91 4.98 9.73
CA LYS A 394 -17.20 6.31 9.21
C LYS A 394 -17.89 6.21 7.87
N LEU A 395 -19.08 6.76 7.73
CA LEU A 395 -19.79 6.92 6.45
C LEU A 395 -19.63 8.35 5.97
N PHE A 396 -19.17 8.50 4.73
CA PHE A 396 -19.00 9.80 4.08
C PHE A 396 -20.02 9.99 2.97
N ARG A 397 -20.39 11.24 2.71
CA ARG A 397 -21.09 11.68 1.50
C ARG A 397 -20.33 12.87 0.92
N ASN A 398 -19.93 12.78 -0.35
CA ASN A 398 -19.20 13.83 -1.05
C ASN A 398 -17.99 14.34 -0.25
N GLY A 399 -17.20 13.43 0.33
CA GLY A 399 -16.02 13.71 1.15
C GLY A 399 -16.30 14.20 2.57
N LYS A 400 -17.56 14.34 3.00
CA LYS A 400 -17.92 14.80 4.35
C LYS A 400 -18.47 13.66 5.18
N VAL A 401 -18.02 13.55 6.43
CA VAL A 401 -18.54 12.56 7.40
C VAL A 401 -20.03 12.81 7.66
N MET A 402 -20.86 11.81 7.43
CA MET A 402 -22.30 11.82 7.71
C MET A 402 -22.61 11.11 9.01
N GLN A 403 -21.89 10.05 9.33
CA GLN A 403 -22.07 9.28 10.55
C GLN A 403 -20.76 8.61 10.96
N GLU A 404 -20.50 8.56 12.26
CA GLU A 404 -19.40 7.81 12.88
C GLU A 404 -19.97 7.02 14.06
N ILE A 405 -19.64 5.73 14.14
CA ILE A 405 -20.01 4.84 15.25
C ILE A 405 -18.94 3.80 15.52
N ILE A 406 -18.88 3.30 16.75
CA ILE A 406 -18.03 2.13 17.08
C ILE A 406 -18.92 0.88 17.07
N SER A 407 -18.87 0.13 15.98
CA SER A 407 -19.70 -1.05 15.75
C SER A 407 -19.01 -1.99 14.74
N ASP A 408 -19.59 -3.15 14.53
CA ASP A 408 -19.26 -4.04 13.41
C ASP A 408 -20.26 -3.88 12.24
N SER A 409 -21.27 -3.03 12.39
CA SER A 409 -22.25 -2.77 11.32
C SER A 409 -22.87 -1.40 11.45
N LEU A 410 -23.28 -0.85 10.30
CA LEU A 410 -24.05 0.38 10.19
C LEU A 410 -25.13 0.19 9.13
N ASP A 411 -26.38 0.58 9.43
CA ASP A 411 -27.49 0.60 8.50
C ASP A 411 -28.04 2.03 8.39
N PHE A 412 -27.72 2.73 7.33
CA PHE A 412 -27.98 4.16 7.11
C PHE A 412 -29.10 4.39 6.10
N SER A 413 -30.14 5.15 6.48
CA SER A 413 -31.21 5.57 5.56
C SER A 413 -30.77 6.71 4.68
N VAL A 414 -30.75 6.51 3.36
CA VAL A 414 -30.33 7.51 2.37
C VAL A 414 -31.46 8.52 2.15
N LYS A 415 -31.17 9.80 2.34
CA LYS A 415 -32.11 10.92 2.13
C LYS A 415 -31.80 11.79 0.93
N GLU A 416 -30.56 11.75 0.46
CA GLU A 416 -30.07 12.62 -0.59
C GLU A 416 -29.15 11.87 -1.55
N ALA A 417 -29.19 12.26 -2.81
CA ALA A 417 -28.21 11.77 -3.79
C ALA A 417 -26.78 12.20 -3.42
N GLY A 418 -25.79 11.47 -3.89
CA GLY A 418 -24.38 11.77 -3.62
C GLY A 418 -23.46 10.57 -3.77
N ILE A 419 -22.19 10.79 -3.50
CA ILE A 419 -21.14 9.81 -3.55
C ILE A 419 -20.87 9.36 -2.11
N TYR A 420 -21.24 8.11 -1.81
CA TYR A 420 -21.11 7.55 -0.47
C TYR A 420 -19.95 6.56 -0.41
N ARG A 421 -19.03 6.74 0.53
CA ARG A 421 -17.97 5.78 0.82
C ARG A 421 -17.87 5.49 2.32
N ALA A 422 -17.26 4.39 2.67
CA ALA A 422 -17.06 3.97 4.05
C ALA A 422 -15.59 3.79 4.38
N GLU A 423 -15.23 4.10 5.62
CA GLU A 423 -13.96 3.73 6.23
C GLU A 423 -14.22 2.95 7.51
N ILE A 424 -13.37 1.96 7.79
CA ILE A 424 -13.34 1.25 9.06
C ILE A 424 -11.97 1.45 9.68
N TRP A 425 -11.94 1.78 10.96
CA TRP A 425 -10.73 1.99 11.74
C TRP A 425 -10.71 1.01 12.91
N LEU A 426 -9.56 0.41 13.19
CA LEU A 426 -9.36 -0.44 14.36
C LEU A 426 -8.55 0.30 15.42
N GLU A 427 -8.89 0.07 16.68
CA GLU A 427 -8.11 0.58 17.80
C GLU A 427 -7.01 -0.43 18.17
N VAL A 428 -5.76 0.01 18.09
CA VAL A 428 -4.58 -0.75 18.53
C VAL A 428 -3.68 0.16 19.34
N ASP A 429 -3.26 -0.28 20.51
CA ASP A 429 -2.44 0.49 21.47
C ASP A 429 -3.01 1.88 21.80
N GLY A 430 -4.34 1.96 21.86
CA GLY A 430 -5.06 3.23 22.11
C GLY A 430 -4.97 4.24 20.98
N GLU A 431 -4.58 3.83 19.76
CA GLU A 431 -4.66 4.60 18.52
C GLU A 431 -5.71 4.01 17.59
N TRP A 432 -6.52 4.88 17.00
CA TRP A 432 -7.38 4.50 15.89
C TRP A 432 -6.57 4.52 14.60
N ARG A 433 -6.39 3.35 13.97
CA ARG A 433 -5.68 3.20 12.68
C ARG A 433 -6.63 2.79 11.58
N PRO A 434 -6.52 3.40 10.38
CA PRO A 434 -7.36 3.03 9.24
C PRO A 434 -7.12 1.57 8.86
N TRP A 435 -8.23 0.83 8.69
CA TRP A 435 -8.20 -0.57 8.31
C TRP A 435 -8.76 -0.82 6.92
N ILE A 436 -9.96 -0.31 6.63
CA ILE A 436 -10.64 -0.53 5.35
C ILE A 436 -11.08 0.80 4.75
N TYR A 437 -10.88 0.94 3.42
CA TYR A 437 -11.42 2.03 2.60
C TYR A 437 -12.26 1.43 1.48
N ALA A 438 -13.59 1.61 1.53
CA ALA A 438 -14.50 1.10 0.52
C ALA A 438 -14.64 2.07 -0.65
N ASN A 439 -14.57 1.57 -1.89
CA ASN A 439 -14.92 2.33 -3.06
C ASN A 439 -16.38 2.82 -3.01
N PRO A 440 -16.68 4.03 -3.55
CA PRO A 440 -17.97 4.67 -3.33
C PRO A 440 -19.14 3.97 -4.02
N ILE A 441 -20.32 3.98 -3.37
CA ILE A 441 -21.62 3.82 -4.02
C ILE A 441 -22.11 5.19 -4.47
N ARG A 442 -22.51 5.30 -5.74
CA ARG A 442 -23.03 6.52 -6.35
C ARG A 442 -24.56 6.50 -6.33
N VAL A 443 -25.17 7.33 -5.49
CA VAL A 443 -26.64 7.46 -5.46
C VAL A 443 -27.05 8.63 -6.37
N ARG A 444 -27.87 8.31 -7.39
CA ARG A 444 -28.42 9.30 -8.35
C ARG A 444 -29.91 9.51 -8.14
N THR A 445 -30.39 10.67 -8.49
CA THR A 445 -31.83 11.02 -8.54
C THR A 445 -32.54 10.31 -9.68
#